data_ed02ee152aa0d35aaa3169e71ce394f1
#
_entry.id   ed02ee152aa0d35aaa3169e71ce394f1
#
_cell.length_a   1.000
_cell.length_b   1.000
_cell.length_c   1.000
_cell.angle_alpha   90.00
_cell.angle_beta   90.00
_cell.angle_gamma   90.00
#
_symmetry.space_group_name_H-M   'P 1'
#
loop_
_entity.id
_entity.type
_entity.pdbx_description
1 polymer ?
#
loop_
_entity_poly.entity_id
_entity_poly.type
_entity_poly.pdbx_seq_one_letter_code
_entity_poly.pdbx_strand_id
1 'polypeptide(L)'
;DNEEENSRHPRWKDWQLHWTQLMRNPDPETFLPRFHRMFSALANYSANNADSALLALVQLSAEEVRFYSATHGMLVAVITMLVARETLTWPEAQVQSLGKAALSMNIAMAQLQDDLALQRTPLSAEQAKAIDHHSEHSEQKLKSLGVQDALWLEAVKFHHYRDPGRLAQKSPGRQMARLIQRADLFGARIAPRVGREPMSVTSAMKA
;
A
#
# COMPACT_ATOMS: atom_id res chain seq x y z
N ASP A 1 -17.23 25.71 15.72
CA ASP A 1 -17.32 25.26 14.32
C ASP A 1 -16.00 24.66 13.82
N ASN A 2 -14.83 25.21 14.18
CA ASN A 2 -13.52 24.67 13.75
C ASN A 2 -13.13 23.35 14.45
N GLU A 3 -13.61 23.07 15.65
CA GLU A 3 -13.31 21.83 16.37
C GLU A 3 -14.14 20.63 15.89
N GLU A 4 -15.39 20.86 15.45
CA GLU A 4 -16.23 19.81 14.88
C GLU A 4 -15.82 19.46 13.44
N GLU A 5 -15.32 20.38 12.66
CA GLU A 5 -14.80 20.16 11.31
C GLU A 5 -13.47 19.39 11.37
N ASN A 6 -12.63 19.67 12.37
CA ASN A 6 -11.36 18.95 12.64
C ASN A 6 -11.58 17.51 13.13
N SER A 7 -12.78 17.16 13.63
CA SER A 7 -13.13 15.79 14.05
C SER A 7 -13.59 14.90 12.88
N ARG A 8 -13.89 15.46 11.71
CA ARG A 8 -14.37 14.74 10.52
C ARG A 8 -13.25 14.27 9.58
N HIS A 9 -12.08 14.89 9.67
CA HIS A 9 -10.93 14.53 8.84
C HIS A 9 -9.88 13.81 9.65
N PRO A 10 -9.34 12.67 9.15
CA PRO A 10 -8.29 11.94 9.84
C PRO A 10 -7.03 12.80 9.94
N ARG A 11 -6.34 12.71 11.06
CA ARG A 11 -4.99 13.26 11.19
C ARG A 11 -4.01 12.34 10.46
N TRP A 12 -3.80 12.59 9.19
CA TRP A 12 -3.02 11.73 8.28
C TRP A 12 -1.63 11.43 8.78
N LYS A 13 -0.96 12.39 9.44
CA LYS A 13 0.37 12.19 10.04
C LYS A 13 0.33 11.19 11.20
N ASP A 14 -0.74 11.16 11.98
CA ASP A 14 -0.93 10.14 13.03
C ASP A 14 -1.15 8.76 12.41
N TRP A 15 -1.96 8.67 11.36
CA TRP A 15 -2.14 7.42 10.63
C TRP A 15 -0.82 6.92 10.02
N GLN A 16 -0.07 7.80 9.38
CA GLN A 16 1.26 7.49 8.83
C GLN A 16 2.18 6.91 9.91
N LEU A 17 2.26 7.55 11.08
CA LEU A 17 3.09 7.08 12.18
C LEU A 17 2.64 5.71 12.70
N HIS A 18 1.35 5.53 12.94
CA HIS A 18 0.80 4.27 13.44
C HIS A 18 1.00 3.12 12.44
N TRP A 19 0.78 3.36 11.13
CA TRP A 19 1.06 2.36 10.09
C TRP A 19 2.54 2.01 10.02
N THR A 20 3.42 3.00 10.10
CA THR A 20 4.87 2.77 10.14
C THR A 20 5.25 1.87 11.30
N GLN A 21 4.76 2.17 12.50
CA GLN A 21 5.05 1.37 13.69
C GLN A 21 4.54 -0.07 13.55
N LEU A 22 3.30 -0.24 13.05
CA LEU A 22 2.68 -1.55 12.89
C LEU A 22 3.43 -2.41 11.84
N MET A 23 3.87 -1.82 10.73
CA MET A 23 4.54 -2.55 9.66
C MET A 23 5.99 -2.87 9.96
N ARG A 24 6.71 -1.96 10.62
CA ARG A 24 8.12 -2.19 10.97
C ARG A 24 8.29 -3.20 12.11
N ASN A 25 7.42 -3.13 13.12
CA ASN A 25 7.51 -3.92 14.34
C ASN A 25 6.17 -4.64 14.63
N PRO A 26 5.74 -5.58 13.77
CA PRO A 26 4.51 -6.32 13.99
C PRO A 26 4.67 -7.31 15.15
N ASP A 27 3.81 -7.20 16.16
CA ASP A 27 3.68 -8.12 17.25
C ASP A 27 2.61 -9.18 16.90
N PRO A 28 2.94 -10.48 16.85
CA PRO A 28 2.01 -11.53 16.44
C PRO A 28 0.69 -11.56 17.24
N GLU A 29 0.71 -11.21 18.51
CA GLU A 29 -0.48 -11.24 19.37
C GLU A 29 -1.45 -10.09 19.08
N THR A 30 -0.92 -8.92 18.69
CA THR A 30 -1.71 -7.70 18.54
C THR A 30 -1.84 -7.20 17.10
N PHE A 31 -1.08 -7.77 16.16
CA PHE A 31 -1.03 -7.31 14.77
C PHE A 31 -2.40 -7.28 14.11
N LEU A 32 -3.08 -8.43 14.02
CA LEU A 32 -4.35 -8.53 13.29
C LEU A 32 -5.44 -7.59 13.84
N PRO A 33 -5.72 -7.56 15.15
CA PRO A 33 -6.71 -6.63 15.70
C PRO A 33 -6.39 -5.16 15.41
N ARG A 34 -5.11 -4.77 15.52
CA ARG A 34 -4.66 -3.40 15.21
C ARG A 34 -4.76 -3.09 13.73
N PHE A 35 -4.28 -4.01 12.88
CA PHE A 35 -4.34 -3.90 11.43
C PHE A 35 -5.79 -3.71 10.96
N HIS A 36 -6.71 -4.59 11.38
CA HIS A 36 -8.11 -4.53 10.97
C HIS A 36 -8.80 -3.23 11.40
N ARG A 37 -8.53 -2.74 12.61
CA ARG A 37 -9.08 -1.46 13.09
C ARG A 37 -8.61 -0.29 12.23
N MET A 38 -7.31 -0.21 11.97
CA MET A 38 -6.73 0.88 11.19
C MET A 38 -7.15 0.78 9.72
N PHE A 39 -7.15 -0.42 9.15
CA PHE A 39 -7.62 -0.66 7.79
C PHE A 39 -9.10 -0.27 7.62
N SER A 40 -9.98 -0.66 8.54
CA SER A 40 -11.40 -0.29 8.48
C SER A 40 -11.60 1.22 8.51
N ALA A 41 -10.83 1.93 9.33
CA ALA A 41 -10.88 3.40 9.35
C ALA A 41 -10.47 4.02 7.99
N LEU A 42 -9.36 3.55 7.40
CA LEU A 42 -8.91 4.00 6.08
C LEU A 42 -9.92 3.67 4.98
N ALA A 43 -10.44 2.43 4.96
CA ALA A 43 -11.38 1.96 3.96
C ALA A 43 -12.71 2.74 4.02
N ASN A 44 -13.25 2.95 5.23
CA ASN A 44 -14.48 3.72 5.42
C ASN A 44 -14.30 5.20 5.05
N TYR A 45 -13.18 5.81 5.45
CA TYR A 45 -12.93 7.20 5.09
C TYR A 45 -12.80 7.38 3.57
N SER A 46 -11.99 6.55 2.91
CA SER A 46 -11.77 6.65 1.46
C SER A 46 -13.02 6.33 0.64
N ALA A 47 -13.90 5.44 1.11
CA ALA A 47 -15.17 5.15 0.45
C ALA A 47 -16.12 6.36 0.43
N ASN A 48 -16.09 7.19 1.47
CA ASN A 48 -16.98 8.35 1.60
C ASN A 48 -16.33 9.68 1.17
N ASN A 49 -15.00 9.73 1.06
CA ASN A 49 -14.22 10.94 0.80
C ASN A 49 -13.04 10.65 -0.14
N ALA A 50 -13.31 10.04 -1.30
CA ALA A 50 -12.28 9.54 -2.22
C ALA A 50 -11.27 10.61 -2.65
N ASP A 51 -11.75 11.76 -3.13
CA ASP A 51 -10.90 12.85 -3.60
C ASP A 51 -10.04 13.44 -2.48
N SER A 52 -10.64 13.64 -1.30
CA SER A 52 -9.91 14.13 -0.12
C SER A 52 -8.85 13.15 0.35
N ALA A 53 -9.13 11.83 0.32
CA ALA A 53 -8.18 10.81 0.69
C ALA A 53 -6.99 10.76 -0.29
N LEU A 54 -7.26 10.78 -1.59
CA LEU A 54 -6.23 10.78 -2.62
C LEU A 54 -5.36 12.04 -2.56
N LEU A 55 -5.98 13.22 -2.44
CA LEU A 55 -5.25 14.48 -2.34
C LEU A 55 -4.33 14.50 -1.12
N ALA A 56 -4.86 14.13 0.05
CA ALA A 56 -4.08 14.10 1.29
C ALA A 56 -2.90 13.12 1.20
N LEU A 57 -3.09 11.92 0.64
CA LEU A 57 -2.03 10.93 0.50
C LEU A 57 -0.96 11.34 -0.52
N VAL A 58 -1.35 11.99 -1.61
CA VAL A 58 -0.39 12.55 -2.59
C VAL A 58 0.43 13.68 -1.96
N GLN A 59 -0.22 14.61 -1.22
CA GLN A 59 0.48 15.67 -0.50
C GLN A 59 1.44 15.09 0.56
N LEU A 60 0.97 14.15 1.36
CA LEU A 60 1.79 13.50 2.39
C LEU A 60 3.00 12.77 1.79
N SER A 61 2.82 12.14 0.63
CA SER A 61 3.93 11.50 -0.10
C SER A 61 4.99 12.50 -0.54
N ALA A 62 4.60 13.74 -0.87
CA ALA A 62 5.53 14.78 -1.28
C ALA A 62 6.26 15.46 -0.10
N GLU A 63 5.60 15.54 1.07
CA GLU A 63 6.12 16.28 2.22
C GLU A 63 7.02 15.45 3.14
N GLU A 64 6.74 14.13 3.29
CA GLU A 64 7.36 13.31 4.33
C GLU A 64 7.91 11.98 3.80
N VAL A 65 9.17 12.01 3.40
CA VAL A 65 9.87 10.86 2.82
C VAL A 65 10.28 9.80 3.87
N ARG A 66 10.46 10.20 5.15
CA ARG A 66 10.93 9.29 6.22
C ARG A 66 9.97 8.16 6.56
N PHE A 67 8.69 8.32 6.22
CA PHE A 67 7.63 7.33 6.43
C PHE A 67 7.03 6.90 5.09
N TYR A 68 7.90 6.77 4.09
CA TYR A 68 7.53 6.46 2.72
C TYR A 68 6.69 5.17 2.62
N SER A 69 7.12 4.10 3.31
CA SER A 69 6.46 2.79 3.23
C SER A 69 4.98 2.84 3.63
N ALA A 70 4.68 3.55 4.72
CA ALA A 70 3.32 3.68 5.22
C ALA A 70 2.43 4.51 4.28
N THR A 71 2.91 5.67 3.84
CA THR A 71 2.16 6.55 2.93
C THR A 71 1.94 5.88 1.59
N HIS A 72 2.95 5.24 1.05
CA HIS A 72 2.88 4.48 -0.19
C HIS A 72 1.86 3.33 -0.09
N GLY A 73 1.90 2.54 0.97
CA GLY A 73 0.94 1.46 1.20
C GLY A 73 -0.51 1.97 1.30
N MET A 74 -0.74 3.05 2.04
CA MET A 74 -2.07 3.67 2.12
C MET A 74 -2.55 4.20 0.76
N LEU A 75 -1.69 4.86 -0.02
CA LEU A 75 -2.03 5.36 -1.34
C LEU A 75 -2.39 4.23 -2.31
N VAL A 76 -1.57 3.17 -2.37
CA VAL A 76 -1.84 2.00 -3.22
C VAL A 76 -3.14 1.32 -2.81
N ALA A 77 -3.40 1.17 -1.51
CA ALA A 77 -4.65 0.58 -1.01
C ALA A 77 -5.88 1.40 -1.42
N VAL A 78 -5.85 2.72 -1.24
CA VAL A 78 -6.96 3.61 -1.62
C VAL A 78 -7.20 3.56 -3.12
N ILE A 79 -6.16 3.70 -3.95
CA ILE A 79 -6.30 3.64 -5.42
C ILE A 79 -6.91 2.31 -5.86
N THR A 80 -6.39 1.18 -5.36
CA THR A 80 -6.85 -0.14 -5.79
C THR A 80 -8.28 -0.42 -5.35
N MET A 81 -8.67 -0.04 -4.12
CA MET A 81 -10.04 -0.19 -3.63
C MET A 81 -11.02 0.65 -4.44
N LEU A 82 -10.68 1.89 -4.77
CA LEU A 82 -11.53 2.76 -5.59
C LEU A 82 -11.71 2.19 -7.01
N VAL A 83 -10.62 1.78 -7.67
CA VAL A 83 -10.69 1.14 -9.00
C VAL A 83 -11.53 -0.13 -8.97
N ALA A 84 -11.34 -0.99 -7.97
CA ALA A 84 -12.09 -2.23 -7.85
C ALA A 84 -13.58 -1.99 -7.62
N ARG A 85 -13.95 -0.98 -6.82
CA ARG A 85 -15.32 -0.63 -6.49
C ARG A 85 -16.02 0.12 -7.63
N GLU A 86 -15.43 1.20 -8.09
CA GLU A 86 -16.09 2.14 -9.01
C GLU A 86 -15.97 1.74 -10.49
N THR A 87 -14.86 1.10 -10.88
CA THR A 87 -14.59 0.76 -12.28
C THR A 87 -14.88 -0.71 -12.58
N LEU A 88 -14.46 -1.61 -11.69
CA LEU A 88 -14.57 -3.04 -11.90
C LEU A 88 -15.81 -3.66 -11.23
N THR A 89 -16.49 -2.92 -10.38
CA THR A 89 -17.70 -3.35 -9.65
C THR A 89 -17.53 -4.67 -8.92
N TRP A 90 -16.37 -4.87 -8.29
CA TRP A 90 -16.09 -6.09 -7.55
C TRP A 90 -16.90 -6.16 -6.26
N PRO A 91 -17.25 -7.40 -5.81
CA PRO A 91 -17.89 -7.60 -4.51
C PRO A 91 -17.07 -6.99 -3.37
N GLU A 92 -17.75 -6.34 -2.40
CA GLU A 92 -17.06 -5.61 -1.31
C GLU A 92 -16.08 -6.51 -0.53
N ALA A 93 -16.39 -7.80 -0.33
CA ALA A 93 -15.47 -8.74 0.30
C ALA A 93 -14.14 -8.85 -0.45
N GLN A 94 -14.15 -8.83 -1.78
CA GLN A 94 -12.94 -8.84 -2.60
C GLN A 94 -12.20 -7.48 -2.53
N VAL A 95 -12.94 -6.37 -2.52
CA VAL A 95 -12.36 -5.02 -2.34
C VAL A 95 -11.64 -4.93 -1.00
N GLN A 96 -12.22 -5.49 0.07
CA GLN A 96 -11.60 -5.53 1.40
C GLN A 96 -10.30 -6.36 1.41
N SER A 97 -10.30 -7.54 0.81
CA SER A 97 -9.09 -8.39 0.71
C SER A 97 -8.00 -7.71 -0.14
N LEU A 98 -8.38 -7.06 -1.24
CA LEU A 98 -7.48 -6.26 -2.09
C LEU A 98 -6.83 -5.11 -1.32
N GLY A 99 -7.63 -4.32 -0.59
CA GLY A 99 -7.13 -3.19 0.18
C GLY A 99 -6.15 -3.62 1.29
N LYS A 100 -6.45 -4.72 2.00
CA LYS A 100 -5.56 -5.31 2.99
C LYS A 100 -4.24 -5.79 2.36
N ALA A 101 -4.32 -6.44 1.21
CA ALA A 101 -3.14 -6.90 0.47
C ALA A 101 -2.27 -5.73 0.02
N ALA A 102 -2.87 -4.70 -0.58
CA ALA A 102 -2.17 -3.51 -1.03
C ALA A 102 -1.45 -2.78 0.10
N LEU A 103 -2.13 -2.65 1.27
CA LEU A 103 -1.60 -1.95 2.43
C LEU A 103 -0.42 -2.68 3.08
N SER A 104 -0.37 -4.02 2.99
CA SER A 104 0.64 -4.87 3.62
C SER A 104 1.63 -5.53 2.65
N MET A 105 1.55 -5.23 1.35
CA MET A 105 2.34 -5.89 0.30
C MET A 105 3.86 -5.88 0.57
N ASN A 106 4.36 -4.84 1.24
CA ASN A 106 5.78 -4.60 1.51
C ASN A 106 6.18 -4.81 2.99
N ILE A 107 5.35 -5.51 3.80
CA ILE A 107 5.60 -5.65 5.25
C ILE A 107 6.96 -6.27 5.58
N ALA A 108 7.50 -7.12 4.71
CA ALA A 108 8.82 -7.73 4.93
C ALA A 108 9.98 -6.75 4.69
N MET A 109 9.74 -5.65 3.97
CA MET A 109 10.78 -4.65 3.69
C MET A 109 10.37 -3.22 4.09
N ALA A 110 9.41 -3.03 4.99
CA ALA A 110 8.90 -1.71 5.35
C ALA A 110 10.02 -0.77 5.84
N GLN A 111 10.90 -1.23 6.74
CA GLN A 111 12.05 -0.44 7.19
C GLN A 111 13.03 -0.17 6.03
N LEU A 112 13.38 -1.19 5.26
CA LEU A 112 14.28 -1.03 4.11
C LEU A 112 13.71 -0.04 3.09
N GLN A 113 12.42 -0.07 2.83
CA GLN A 113 11.75 0.83 1.89
C GLN A 113 11.87 2.30 2.33
N ASP A 114 11.75 2.56 3.63
CA ASP A 114 11.95 3.90 4.19
C ASP A 114 13.41 4.34 4.13
N ASP A 115 14.35 3.43 4.43
CA ASP A 115 15.79 3.71 4.33
C ASP A 115 16.20 4.01 2.88
N LEU A 116 15.70 3.23 1.92
CA LEU A 116 15.94 3.44 0.49
C LEU A 116 15.36 4.75 -0.04
N ALA A 117 14.27 5.25 0.53
CA ALA A 117 13.70 6.53 0.14
C ALA A 117 14.64 7.71 0.48
N LEU A 118 15.49 7.55 1.50
CA LEU A 118 16.49 8.53 1.96
C LEU A 118 17.90 8.26 1.40
N GLN A 119 18.12 7.08 0.80
CA GLN A 119 19.46 6.66 0.36
C GLN A 119 19.89 7.39 -0.92
N ARG A 120 21.15 7.85 -0.95
CA ARG A 120 21.80 8.46 -2.12
C ARG A 120 22.76 7.53 -2.83
N THR A 121 23.23 6.50 -2.14
CA THR A 121 24.16 5.50 -2.70
C THR A 121 23.44 4.46 -3.53
N PRO A 122 24.11 3.80 -4.49
CA PRO A 122 23.53 2.63 -5.18
C PRO A 122 23.11 1.54 -4.20
N LEU A 123 22.20 0.67 -4.64
CA LEU A 123 21.77 -0.50 -3.86
C LEU A 123 22.96 -1.42 -3.57
N SER A 124 23.06 -1.92 -2.33
CA SER A 124 23.95 -3.06 -2.04
C SER A 124 23.36 -4.35 -2.60
N ALA A 125 24.19 -5.39 -2.71
CA ALA A 125 23.75 -6.71 -3.16
C ALA A 125 22.68 -7.31 -2.23
N GLU A 126 22.81 -7.09 -0.91
CA GLU A 126 21.84 -7.50 0.10
C GLU A 126 20.50 -6.76 -0.05
N GLN A 127 20.55 -5.45 -0.27
CA GLN A 127 19.34 -4.65 -0.52
C GLN A 127 18.63 -5.11 -1.79
N ALA A 128 19.37 -5.32 -2.89
CA ALA A 128 18.81 -5.84 -4.14
C ALA A 128 18.13 -7.20 -3.94
N LYS A 129 18.79 -8.13 -3.24
CA LYS A 129 18.22 -9.43 -2.91
C LYS A 129 16.98 -9.32 -2.04
N ALA A 130 16.95 -8.44 -1.05
CA ALA A 130 15.79 -8.21 -0.21
C ALA A 130 14.60 -7.67 -1.01
N ILE A 131 14.86 -6.75 -1.96
CA ILE A 131 13.84 -6.22 -2.88
C ILE A 131 13.32 -7.33 -3.80
N ASP A 132 14.16 -8.17 -4.38
CA ASP A 132 13.75 -9.23 -5.31
C ASP A 132 12.82 -10.26 -4.65
N HIS A 133 13.01 -10.55 -3.35
CA HIS A 133 12.26 -11.59 -2.64
C HIS A 133 11.18 -11.04 -1.69
N HIS A 134 10.98 -9.71 -1.62
CA HIS A 134 10.11 -9.13 -0.59
C HIS A 134 8.66 -9.59 -0.68
N SER A 135 8.13 -9.86 -1.86
CA SER A 135 6.74 -10.28 -2.03
C SER A 135 6.49 -11.66 -1.40
N GLU A 136 7.41 -12.61 -1.60
CA GLU A 136 7.35 -13.93 -0.98
C GLU A 136 7.58 -13.85 0.54
N HIS A 137 8.54 -13.06 0.97
CA HIS A 137 8.81 -12.84 2.40
C HIS A 137 7.64 -12.12 3.09
N SER A 138 6.96 -11.19 2.41
CA SER A 138 5.77 -10.51 2.94
C SER A 138 4.60 -11.49 3.12
N GLU A 139 4.37 -12.37 2.16
CA GLU A 139 3.36 -13.43 2.27
C GLU A 139 3.66 -14.36 3.44
N GLN A 140 4.90 -14.82 3.59
CA GLN A 140 5.32 -15.67 4.71
C GLN A 140 5.17 -14.96 6.06
N LYS A 141 5.59 -13.70 6.15
CA LYS A 141 5.45 -12.87 7.36
C LYS A 141 3.99 -12.67 7.74
N LEU A 142 3.11 -12.38 6.78
CA LEU A 142 1.67 -12.25 7.04
C LEU A 142 1.05 -13.55 7.55
N LYS A 143 1.44 -14.71 7.01
CA LYS A 143 1.04 -16.02 7.54
C LYS A 143 1.48 -16.22 8.99
N SER A 144 2.72 -15.90 9.32
CA SER A 144 3.23 -16.01 10.70
C SER A 144 2.53 -15.05 11.67
N LEU A 145 1.95 -13.96 11.17
CA LEU A 145 1.13 -12.99 11.91
C LEU A 145 -0.35 -13.39 11.99
N GLY A 146 -0.72 -14.56 11.49
CA GLY A 146 -2.06 -15.14 11.62
C GLY A 146 -3.02 -14.79 10.47
N VAL A 147 -2.55 -14.21 9.36
CA VAL A 147 -3.41 -13.96 8.18
C VAL A 147 -3.80 -15.28 7.53
N GLN A 148 -5.11 -15.53 7.37
CA GLN A 148 -5.68 -16.73 6.76
C GLN A 148 -6.44 -16.45 5.46
N ASP A 149 -6.66 -15.18 5.10
CA ASP A 149 -7.33 -14.79 3.84
C ASP A 149 -6.46 -15.16 2.64
N ALA A 150 -6.87 -16.20 1.91
CA ALA A 150 -6.13 -16.73 0.77
C ALA A 150 -5.98 -15.71 -0.37
N LEU A 151 -6.99 -14.85 -0.61
CA LEU A 151 -6.93 -13.83 -1.64
C LEU A 151 -5.93 -12.73 -1.27
N TRP A 152 -5.93 -12.31 -0.01
CA TRP A 152 -4.95 -11.36 0.50
C TRP A 152 -3.52 -11.90 0.35
N LEU A 153 -3.26 -13.13 0.80
CA LEU A 153 -1.93 -13.76 0.72
C LEU A 153 -1.47 -13.96 -0.73
N GLU A 154 -2.37 -14.46 -1.61
CA GLU A 154 -2.05 -14.63 -3.03
C GLU A 154 -1.73 -13.30 -3.70
N ALA A 155 -2.50 -12.25 -3.43
CA ALA A 155 -2.28 -10.93 -3.99
C ALA A 155 -0.92 -10.35 -3.55
N VAL A 156 -0.56 -10.47 -2.27
CA VAL A 156 0.76 -10.05 -1.77
C VAL A 156 1.89 -10.84 -2.42
N LYS A 157 1.78 -12.16 -2.49
CA LYS A 157 2.82 -13.01 -3.08
C LYS A 157 3.15 -12.64 -4.53
N PHE A 158 2.13 -12.28 -5.31
CA PHE A 158 2.26 -12.16 -6.76
C PHE A 158 2.20 -10.71 -7.29
N HIS A 159 2.26 -9.68 -6.46
CA HIS A 159 2.10 -8.30 -6.93
C HIS A 159 3.24 -7.80 -7.84
N HIS A 160 4.38 -8.46 -7.88
CA HIS A 160 5.45 -8.21 -8.85
C HIS A 160 5.53 -9.24 -9.98
N TYR A 161 4.69 -10.27 -9.94
CA TYR A 161 4.72 -11.29 -10.96
C TYR A 161 4.17 -10.78 -12.30
N ARG A 162 4.98 -10.85 -13.34
CA ARG A 162 4.60 -10.48 -14.70
C ARG A 162 3.82 -11.62 -15.35
N ASP A 163 2.51 -11.60 -15.18
CA ASP A 163 1.60 -12.60 -15.70
C ASP A 163 0.89 -12.02 -16.94
N PRO A 164 1.20 -12.49 -18.16
CA PRO A 164 0.55 -12.01 -19.38
C PRO A 164 -0.93 -12.38 -19.44
N GLY A 165 -1.67 -11.78 -20.37
CA GLY A 165 -3.07 -12.08 -20.59
C GLY A 165 -4.04 -11.06 -19.96
N ARG A 166 -5.34 -11.26 -20.25
CA ARG A 166 -6.40 -10.35 -19.83
C ARG A 166 -6.70 -10.51 -18.33
N LEU A 167 -7.01 -9.40 -17.68
CA LEU A 167 -7.33 -9.40 -16.24
C LEU A 167 -8.44 -10.42 -15.88
N ALA A 168 -9.53 -10.41 -16.63
CA ALA A 168 -10.68 -11.29 -16.40
C ALA A 168 -10.40 -12.81 -16.54
N GLN A 169 -9.28 -13.20 -17.11
CA GLN A 169 -8.87 -14.59 -17.28
C GLN A 169 -8.01 -15.12 -16.11
N LYS A 170 -7.63 -14.26 -15.18
CA LYS A 170 -6.81 -14.60 -14.03
C LYS A 170 -7.65 -15.04 -12.84
N SER A 171 -7.07 -15.82 -11.92
CA SER A 171 -7.68 -16.08 -10.61
C SER A 171 -7.94 -14.76 -9.86
N PRO A 172 -8.92 -14.71 -8.96
CA PRO A 172 -9.21 -13.49 -8.20
C PRO A 172 -7.99 -12.88 -7.50
N GLY A 173 -7.16 -13.69 -6.85
CA GLY A 173 -5.93 -13.21 -6.20
C GLY A 173 -4.89 -12.66 -7.20
N ARG A 174 -4.78 -13.25 -8.39
CA ARG A 174 -3.94 -12.73 -9.48
C ARG A 174 -4.48 -11.44 -10.09
N GLN A 175 -5.80 -11.28 -10.15
CA GLN A 175 -6.42 -10.02 -10.55
C GLN A 175 -6.07 -8.92 -9.56
N MET A 176 -6.19 -9.20 -8.26
CA MET A 176 -5.78 -8.29 -7.19
C MET A 176 -4.30 -7.92 -7.27
N ALA A 177 -3.41 -8.91 -7.44
CA ALA A 177 -1.99 -8.70 -7.61
C ALA A 177 -1.66 -7.76 -8.78
N ARG A 178 -2.39 -7.90 -9.88
CA ARG A 178 -2.22 -7.05 -11.06
C ARG A 178 -2.63 -5.60 -10.82
N LEU A 179 -3.73 -5.38 -10.09
CA LEU A 179 -4.15 -4.03 -9.70
C LEU A 179 -3.13 -3.39 -8.75
N ILE A 180 -2.69 -4.14 -7.74
CA ILE A 180 -1.63 -3.70 -6.82
C ILE A 180 -0.38 -3.29 -7.60
N GLN A 181 0.10 -4.13 -8.51
CA GLN A 181 1.29 -3.84 -9.33
C GLN A 181 1.18 -2.52 -10.07
N ARG A 182 0.02 -2.22 -10.66
CA ARG A 182 -0.19 -0.98 -11.41
C ARG A 182 -0.22 0.25 -10.50
N ALA A 183 -0.93 0.16 -9.39
CA ALA A 183 -1.01 1.24 -8.40
C ALA A 183 0.33 1.46 -7.69
N ASP A 184 1.09 0.39 -7.38
CA ASP A 184 2.43 0.44 -6.81
C ASP A 184 3.40 1.19 -7.73
N LEU A 185 3.45 0.83 -9.01
CA LEU A 185 4.28 1.54 -10.00
C LEU A 185 3.90 3.02 -10.11
N PHE A 186 2.61 3.35 -10.13
CA PHE A 186 2.14 4.72 -10.17
C PHE A 186 2.58 5.49 -8.91
N GLY A 187 2.27 4.97 -7.73
CA GLY A 187 2.63 5.58 -6.45
C GLY A 187 4.14 5.79 -6.29
N ALA A 188 4.93 4.78 -6.71
CA ALA A 188 6.39 4.88 -6.69
C ALA A 188 6.94 5.98 -7.62
N ARG A 189 6.28 6.28 -8.74
CA ARG A 189 6.72 7.32 -9.69
C ARG A 189 6.43 8.73 -9.22
N ILE A 190 5.28 8.96 -8.57
CA ILE A 190 4.89 10.29 -8.10
C ILE A 190 5.52 10.68 -6.76
N ALA A 191 6.03 9.71 -5.99
CA ALA A 191 6.67 9.98 -4.72
C ALA A 191 8.13 10.44 -4.91
N PRO A 192 8.56 11.52 -4.25
CA PRO A 192 9.96 11.92 -4.23
C PRO A 192 10.80 10.89 -3.44
N ARG A 193 12.07 10.77 -3.85
CA ARG A 193 13.11 10.08 -3.09
C ARG A 193 14.36 10.95 -3.15
N VAL A 194 15.21 10.84 -2.15
CA VAL A 194 16.42 11.70 -2.08
C VAL A 194 17.30 11.60 -3.33
N GLY A 195 17.31 10.46 -4.01
CA GLY A 195 18.07 10.23 -5.25
C GLY A 195 17.26 10.38 -6.54
N ARG A 196 15.97 10.76 -6.50
CA ARG A 196 15.13 10.80 -7.70
C ARG A 196 13.99 11.81 -7.57
N GLU A 197 13.92 12.72 -8.55
CA GLU A 197 12.78 13.63 -8.68
C GLU A 197 11.47 12.89 -8.96
N PRO A 198 10.34 13.33 -8.38
CA PRO A 198 9.03 12.75 -8.65
C PRO A 198 8.58 13.07 -10.08
N MET A 199 7.88 12.14 -10.69
CA MET A 199 7.17 12.41 -11.96
C MET A 199 5.87 13.17 -11.68
N SER A 200 5.45 14.01 -12.63
CA SER A 200 4.09 14.54 -12.60
C SER A 200 3.07 13.39 -12.67
N VAL A 201 1.88 13.60 -12.10
CA VAL A 201 0.79 12.62 -12.13
C VAL A 201 0.48 12.20 -13.57
N THR A 202 0.38 13.17 -14.49
CA THR A 202 0.11 12.91 -15.92
C THR A 202 1.20 12.06 -16.58
N SER A 203 2.48 12.32 -16.26
CA SER A 203 3.60 11.53 -16.79
C SER A 203 3.64 10.13 -16.18
N ALA A 204 3.37 9.99 -14.90
CA ALA A 204 3.32 8.70 -14.22
C ALA A 204 2.21 7.77 -14.74
N MET A 205 1.07 8.33 -15.16
CA MET A 205 -0.04 7.58 -15.74
C MET A 205 0.25 7.03 -17.14
N LYS A 206 1.10 7.73 -17.93
CA LYS A 206 1.41 7.35 -19.33
C LYS A 206 2.59 6.37 -19.44
N ALA A 207 3.40 6.27 -18.42
CA ALA A 207 4.62 5.46 -18.38
C ALA A 207 4.37 4.06 -17.82
#